data_8af69f7908d59f3d44f739021c6947d0
#
_entry.id   8af69f7908d59f3d44f739021c6947d0
#
_cell.length_a   1.000
_cell.length_b   1.000
_cell.length_c   1.000
_cell.angle_alpha   90.00
_cell.angle_beta   90.00
_cell.angle_gamma   90.00
#
_symmetry.space_group_name_H-M   'P 1'
#
loop_
_entity.id
_entity.type
_entity.pdbx_description
1 polymer ?
#
loop_
_entity_poly.entity_id
_entity_poly.type
_entity_poly.pdbx_seq_one_letter_code
_entity_poly.pdbx_strand_id
1 'polypeptide(L)'
;MDPASGDALTAAFLEFDADKKASVAVFYGAGGAFCAGWDLKYVSTLNADYPLGELDIPTARPNGNGGDIPRGPLGPSRLELDKPVIAAIEGPAVAGGMELGLWCDFRVMAKDSYFGVYCRRWGVPLIDGGTVRLPRI
;
A
#
# COMPACT_ATOMS: atom_id res chain seq x y z
N MET A 1 6.25 2.37 -7.06
CA MET A 1 6.58 1.05 -6.50
C MET A 1 6.39 -0.01 -7.56
N ASP A 2 7.26 -0.98 -7.61
CA ASP A 2 7.20 -2.19 -8.43
C ASP A 2 6.86 -3.42 -7.54
N PRO A 3 6.63 -4.61 -8.12
CA PRO A 3 6.32 -5.81 -7.34
C PRO A 3 7.38 -6.17 -6.31
N ALA A 4 8.66 -6.02 -6.63
CA ALA A 4 9.75 -6.33 -5.70
C ALA A 4 9.72 -5.44 -4.45
N SER A 5 9.44 -4.14 -4.63
CA SER A 5 9.23 -3.20 -3.52
C SER A 5 7.98 -3.56 -2.70
N GLY A 6 6.90 -3.98 -3.36
CA GLY A 6 5.68 -4.44 -2.70
C GLY A 6 5.92 -5.71 -1.85
N ASP A 7 6.67 -6.67 -2.37
CA ASP A 7 7.05 -7.89 -1.66
C ASP A 7 7.93 -7.59 -0.45
N ALA A 8 8.93 -6.73 -0.62
CA ALA A 8 9.82 -6.33 0.46
C ALA A 8 9.05 -5.62 1.60
N LEU A 9 8.11 -4.72 1.26
CA LEU A 9 7.26 -4.07 2.26
C LEU A 9 6.34 -5.07 2.97
N THR A 10 5.74 -5.99 2.24
CA THR A 10 4.89 -7.05 2.82
C THR A 10 5.68 -7.87 3.82
N ALA A 11 6.87 -8.33 3.44
CA ALA A 11 7.74 -9.10 4.32
C ALA A 11 8.13 -8.31 5.58
N ALA A 12 8.49 -7.02 5.43
CA ALA A 12 8.88 -6.18 6.56
C ALA A 12 7.71 -5.96 7.56
N PHE A 13 6.49 -5.77 7.07
CA PHE A 13 5.32 -5.61 7.96
C PHE A 13 4.93 -6.91 8.65
N LEU A 14 5.07 -8.06 7.99
CA LEU A 14 4.85 -9.36 8.63
C LEU A 14 5.92 -9.66 9.69
N GLU A 15 7.18 -9.35 9.42
CA GLU A 15 8.27 -9.47 10.41
C GLU A 15 8.01 -8.55 11.62
N PHE A 16 7.61 -7.30 11.38
CA PHE A 16 7.22 -6.37 12.45
C PHE A 16 6.07 -6.92 13.30
N ASP A 17 5.03 -7.45 12.65
CA ASP A 17 3.86 -7.98 13.36
C ASP A 17 4.22 -9.19 14.24
N ALA A 18 5.15 -10.03 13.80
CA ALA A 18 5.66 -11.17 14.54
C ALA A 18 6.66 -10.81 15.64
N ASP A 19 7.36 -9.66 15.57
CA ASP A 19 8.39 -9.27 16.54
C ASP A 19 7.80 -8.85 17.89
N LYS A 20 7.95 -9.67 18.91
CA LYS A 20 7.46 -9.41 20.28
C LYS A 20 8.06 -8.17 20.94
N LYS A 21 9.14 -7.61 20.41
CA LYS A 21 9.81 -6.42 20.96
C LYS A 21 9.29 -5.12 20.34
N ALA A 22 8.69 -5.19 19.16
CA ALA A 22 8.10 -4.05 18.48
C ALA A 22 6.61 -3.92 18.83
N SER A 23 6.16 -2.71 19.16
CA SER A 23 4.75 -2.44 19.53
C SER A 23 4.03 -1.55 18.52
N VAL A 24 4.76 -0.81 17.71
CA VAL A 24 4.22 0.12 16.72
C VAL A 24 5.22 0.27 15.57
N ALA A 25 4.72 0.40 14.34
CA ALA A 25 5.52 0.75 13.18
C ALA A 25 5.30 2.21 12.78
N VAL A 26 6.38 2.87 12.31
CA VAL A 26 6.29 4.15 11.62
C VAL A 26 6.66 3.92 10.17
N PHE A 27 5.70 4.18 9.28
CA PHE A 27 5.87 4.05 7.84
C PHE A 27 6.06 5.42 7.21
N TYR A 28 7.21 5.67 6.58
CA TYR A 28 7.50 6.94 5.95
C TYR A 28 8.19 6.76 4.59
N GLY A 29 8.10 7.77 3.73
CA GLY A 29 8.81 7.84 2.47
C GLY A 29 10.06 8.71 2.58
N ALA A 30 11.23 8.19 2.21
CA ALA A 30 12.46 8.98 2.14
C ALA A 30 12.50 9.83 0.86
N GLY A 31 13.12 11.02 0.93
CA GLY A 31 13.39 11.85 -0.25
C GLY A 31 12.32 12.88 -0.61
N GLY A 32 11.51 13.33 0.36
CA GLY A 32 10.57 14.45 0.17
C GLY A 32 9.24 14.08 -0.50
N ALA A 33 8.94 12.79 -0.60
CA ALA A 33 7.63 12.29 -0.99
C ALA A 33 7.32 11.02 -0.21
N PHE A 34 6.09 10.86 0.27
CA PHE A 34 5.69 9.63 0.94
C PHE A 34 5.67 8.46 -0.03
N CYS A 35 4.86 8.54 -1.07
CA CYS A 35 4.81 7.53 -2.14
C CYS A 35 3.97 8.06 -3.31
N ALA A 36 4.41 7.79 -4.54
CA ALA A 36 3.68 8.14 -5.76
C ALA A 36 2.84 7.00 -6.34
N GLY A 37 2.78 5.85 -5.67
CA GLY A 37 2.06 4.67 -6.13
C GLY A 37 2.89 3.77 -7.04
N TRP A 38 2.23 3.13 -8.01
CA TRP A 38 2.84 2.17 -8.92
C TRP A 38 3.87 2.80 -9.84
N ASP A 39 4.92 2.04 -10.15
CA ASP A 39 5.86 2.41 -11.20
C ASP A 39 5.18 2.23 -12.57
N LEU A 40 4.92 3.37 -13.23
CA LEU A 40 4.26 3.39 -14.54
C LEU A 40 5.13 2.74 -15.64
N LYS A 41 6.44 2.68 -15.46
CA LYS A 41 7.31 1.95 -16.39
C LYS A 41 7.06 0.45 -16.27
N TYR A 42 6.95 -0.05 -15.04
CA TYR A 42 6.56 -1.45 -14.83
C TYR A 42 5.16 -1.72 -15.39
N VAL A 43 4.17 -0.88 -15.08
CA VAL A 43 2.80 -1.02 -15.58
C VAL A 43 2.78 -1.09 -17.12
N SER A 44 3.62 -0.33 -17.81
CA SER A 44 3.69 -0.37 -19.28
C SER A 44 4.22 -1.69 -19.85
N THR A 45 4.80 -2.56 -19.04
CA THR A 45 5.27 -3.90 -19.45
C THR A 45 4.22 -5.00 -19.25
N LEU A 46 3.12 -4.68 -18.54
CA LEU A 46 2.04 -5.64 -18.32
C LEU A 46 1.27 -5.92 -19.62
N ASN A 47 0.66 -7.10 -19.69
CA ASN A 47 -0.16 -7.47 -20.84
C ASN A 47 -1.34 -6.49 -20.99
N ALA A 48 -1.45 -5.84 -22.16
CA ALA A 48 -2.49 -4.87 -22.45
C ALA A 48 -3.90 -5.49 -22.45
N ASP A 49 -4.03 -6.78 -22.79
CA ASP A 49 -5.33 -7.46 -22.87
C ASP A 49 -5.90 -7.83 -21.49
N TYR A 50 -5.01 -8.05 -20.51
CA TYR A 50 -5.43 -8.38 -19.16
C TYR A 50 -4.43 -7.89 -18.09
N PRO A 51 -4.21 -6.58 -17.97
CA PRO A 51 -3.17 -6.01 -17.10
C PRO A 51 -3.40 -6.32 -15.61
N LEU A 52 -4.65 -6.52 -15.18
CA LEU A 52 -4.98 -6.86 -13.79
C LEU A 52 -4.90 -8.37 -13.51
N GLY A 53 -4.86 -9.22 -14.55
CA GLY A 53 -4.78 -10.67 -14.38
C GLY A 53 -3.41 -11.15 -13.90
N GLU A 54 -2.37 -10.34 -14.12
CA GLU A 54 -1.03 -10.59 -13.58
C GLU A 54 -0.87 -10.13 -12.13
N LEU A 55 -1.87 -9.40 -11.63
CA LEU A 55 -1.99 -9.03 -10.22
C LEU A 55 -2.80 -10.11 -9.53
N ASP A 56 -2.16 -11.16 -9.09
CA ASP A 56 -2.82 -12.17 -8.26
C ASP A 56 -3.31 -11.52 -6.97
N ILE A 57 -4.59 -11.22 -6.94
CA ILE A 57 -5.25 -10.59 -5.79
C ILE A 57 -5.95 -11.72 -5.03
N PRO A 58 -5.35 -12.24 -3.96
CA PRO A 58 -6.00 -13.25 -3.15
C PRO A 58 -7.35 -12.74 -2.67
N THR A 59 -8.41 -13.43 -3.01
CA THR A 59 -9.79 -13.05 -2.66
C THR A 59 -10.22 -13.62 -1.31
N ALA A 60 -9.42 -14.49 -0.70
CA ALA A 60 -9.72 -15.15 0.55
C ALA A 60 -8.83 -14.64 1.69
N ARG A 61 -9.44 -14.36 2.83
CA ARG A 61 -8.69 -14.20 4.09
C ARG A 61 -7.98 -15.53 4.40
N PRO A 62 -6.75 -15.51 4.92
CA PRO A 62 -6.14 -16.70 5.47
C PRO A 62 -7.05 -17.20 6.60
N ASN A 63 -7.60 -18.38 6.44
CA ASN A 63 -8.41 -19.02 7.48
C ASN A 63 -7.46 -19.55 8.52
N GLY A 64 -6.77 -18.82 9.32
CA GLY A 64 -5.97 -19.30 10.46
C GLY A 64 -5.13 -20.60 10.31
N ASN A 65 -5.26 -21.31 9.20
CA ASN A 65 -4.72 -22.62 8.88
C ASN A 65 -3.69 -22.57 7.73
N GLY A 66 -2.96 -21.46 7.54
CA GLY A 66 -1.86 -21.40 6.58
C GLY A 66 -2.29 -21.14 5.12
N GLY A 67 -3.42 -20.45 4.91
CA GLY A 67 -3.78 -19.91 3.61
C GLY A 67 -2.87 -18.74 3.20
N ASP A 68 -2.86 -18.39 1.92
CA ASP A 68 -2.03 -17.32 1.38
C ASP A 68 -2.32 -16.00 2.10
N ILE A 69 -1.26 -15.28 2.46
CA ILE A 69 -1.35 -13.98 3.10
C ILE A 69 -1.93 -12.99 2.10
N PRO A 70 -2.99 -12.23 2.45
CA PRO A 70 -3.63 -11.31 1.52
C PRO A 70 -2.68 -10.15 1.21
N ARG A 71 -1.98 -10.25 0.10
CA ARG A 71 -1.13 -9.20 -0.43
C ARG A 71 -1.94 -8.28 -1.33
N GLY A 72 -1.85 -6.97 -1.13
CA GLY A 72 -2.37 -6.00 -2.08
C GLY A 72 -1.44 -5.82 -3.28
N PRO A 73 -1.90 -5.17 -4.37
CA PRO A 73 -1.06 -4.84 -5.52
C PRO A 73 0.21 -4.06 -5.13
N LEU A 74 0.13 -3.14 -4.19
CA LEU A 74 1.27 -2.39 -3.64
C LEU A 74 1.91 -3.06 -2.40
N GLY A 75 1.62 -4.32 -2.17
CA GLY A 75 2.18 -5.07 -1.05
C GLY A 75 1.27 -5.10 0.17
N PRO A 76 1.54 -4.32 1.25
CA PRO A 76 0.86 -4.50 2.53
C PRO A 76 -0.60 -4.01 2.57
N SER A 77 -1.09 -3.36 1.53
CA SER A 77 -2.37 -2.62 1.52
C SER A 77 -3.61 -3.44 1.92
N ARG A 78 -3.51 -4.76 1.95
CA ARG A 78 -4.56 -5.70 2.36
C ARG A 78 -4.22 -6.53 3.60
N LEU A 79 -3.04 -6.32 4.18
CA LEU A 79 -2.69 -6.96 5.44
C LEU A 79 -3.59 -6.44 6.57
N GLU A 80 -3.98 -7.33 7.45
CA GLU A 80 -4.59 -7.01 8.74
C GLU A 80 -3.56 -7.40 9.80
N LEU A 81 -2.94 -6.38 10.42
CA LEU A 81 -1.90 -6.58 11.44
C LEU A 81 -2.51 -6.49 12.84
N ASP A 82 -1.91 -7.18 13.79
CA ASP A 82 -2.29 -7.10 15.21
C ASP A 82 -1.72 -5.83 15.89
N LYS A 83 -0.77 -5.14 15.24
CA LYS A 83 -0.06 -3.99 15.77
C LYS A 83 -0.29 -2.74 14.93
N PRO A 84 -0.38 -1.56 15.57
CA PRO A 84 -0.65 -0.32 14.87
C PRO A 84 0.51 0.14 13.98
N VAL A 85 0.14 0.73 12.84
CA VAL A 85 1.04 1.38 11.90
C VAL A 85 0.69 2.87 11.78
N ILE A 86 1.69 3.72 11.95
CA ILE A 86 1.55 5.18 11.80
C ILE A 86 2.19 5.60 10.49
N ALA A 87 1.43 6.20 9.57
CA ALA A 87 1.99 6.87 8.41
C ALA A 87 2.55 8.23 8.80
N ALA A 88 3.85 8.43 8.60
CA ALA A 88 4.50 9.75 8.69
C ALA A 88 4.64 10.29 7.26
N ILE A 89 3.75 11.23 6.89
CA ILE A 89 3.61 11.68 5.51
C ILE A 89 4.27 13.04 5.35
N GLU A 90 5.35 13.07 4.58
CA GLU A 90 6.05 14.26 4.16
C GLU A 90 5.96 14.37 2.63
N GLY A 91 5.56 15.55 2.14
CA GLY A 91 5.31 15.77 0.71
C GLY A 91 4.14 14.98 0.14
N PRO A 92 4.16 14.66 -1.17
CA PRO A 92 3.06 13.99 -1.85
C PRO A 92 2.85 12.55 -1.39
N ALA A 93 1.59 12.16 -1.15
CA ALA A 93 1.13 10.79 -1.06
C ALA A 93 0.00 10.62 -2.08
N VAL A 94 0.31 10.10 -3.27
CA VAL A 94 -0.62 10.15 -4.41
C VAL A 94 -0.86 8.77 -5.02
N ALA A 95 -2.00 8.61 -5.67
CA ALA A 95 -2.44 7.35 -6.27
C ALA A 95 -2.37 6.20 -5.26
N GLY A 96 -1.70 5.10 -5.57
CA GLY A 96 -1.49 4.00 -4.63
C GLY A 96 -0.71 4.38 -3.38
N GLY A 97 0.13 5.43 -3.45
CA GLY A 97 0.80 5.99 -2.26
C GLY A 97 -0.18 6.61 -1.26
N MET A 98 -1.24 7.25 -1.73
CA MET A 98 -2.36 7.67 -0.89
C MET A 98 -3.04 6.44 -0.26
N GLU A 99 -3.25 5.37 -1.03
CA GLU A 99 -3.89 4.15 -0.54
C GLU A 99 -3.08 3.47 0.58
N LEU A 100 -1.73 3.46 0.46
CA LEU A 100 -0.84 2.99 1.53
C LEU A 100 -0.93 3.87 2.79
N GLY A 101 -0.98 5.19 2.62
CA GLY A 101 -1.19 6.10 3.75
C GLY A 101 -2.55 5.91 4.43
N LEU A 102 -3.59 5.59 3.65
CA LEU A 102 -4.93 5.28 4.14
C LEU A 102 -5.05 3.89 4.78
N TRP A 103 -4.17 2.96 4.41
CA TRP A 103 -4.08 1.64 5.02
C TRP A 103 -3.57 1.70 6.46
N CYS A 104 -2.65 2.60 6.78
CA CYS A 104 -2.16 2.79 8.13
C CYS A 104 -3.28 3.20 9.10
N ASP A 105 -3.15 2.84 10.39
CA ASP A 105 -4.13 3.16 11.42
C ASP A 105 -4.19 4.66 11.72
N PHE A 106 -3.01 5.31 11.81
CA PHE A 106 -2.88 6.75 12.06
C PHE A 106 -2.05 7.42 10.96
N ARG A 107 -2.29 8.71 10.77
CA ARG A 107 -1.57 9.56 9.83
C ARG A 107 -1.12 10.84 10.50
N VAL A 108 0.19 11.09 10.45
CA VAL A 108 0.79 12.37 10.81
C VAL A 108 1.33 12.99 9.54
N MET A 109 0.79 14.14 9.15
CA MET A 109 1.12 14.78 7.89
C MET A 109 1.86 16.11 8.13
N ALA A 110 2.91 16.37 7.37
CA ALA A 110 3.49 17.71 7.32
C ALA A 110 2.49 18.71 6.73
N LYS A 111 2.62 19.99 7.06
CA LYS A 111 1.63 21.03 6.67
C LYS A 111 1.47 21.20 5.16
N ASP A 112 2.52 20.94 4.41
CA ASP A 112 2.59 21.02 2.95
C ASP A 112 2.39 19.68 2.26
N SER A 113 2.13 18.61 3.03
CA SER A 113 1.80 17.31 2.49
C SER A 113 0.37 17.24 2.00
N TYR A 114 0.12 16.37 1.04
CA TYR A 114 -1.23 16.18 0.53
C TYR A 114 -1.49 14.78 0.00
N PHE A 115 -2.76 14.40 0.00
CA PHE A 115 -3.27 13.25 -0.73
C PHE A 115 -3.76 13.65 -2.12
N GLY A 116 -3.54 12.78 -3.11
CA GLY A 116 -4.00 13.02 -4.47
C GLY A 116 -4.41 11.77 -5.22
N VAL A 117 -5.62 11.78 -5.81
CA VAL A 117 -6.14 10.71 -6.66
C VAL A 117 -5.59 10.90 -8.09
N TYR A 118 -4.29 10.66 -8.29
CA TYR A 118 -3.63 10.91 -9.58
C TYR A 118 -3.74 9.75 -10.57
N CYS A 119 -4.08 8.56 -10.09
CA CYS A 119 -4.30 7.37 -10.91
C CYS A 119 -5.23 7.63 -12.09
N ARG A 120 -6.28 8.43 -11.91
CA ARG A 120 -7.24 8.78 -12.97
C ARG A 120 -6.59 9.46 -14.20
N ARG A 121 -5.51 10.22 -14.00
CA ARG A 121 -4.78 10.89 -15.11
C ARG A 121 -4.11 9.89 -16.05
N TRP A 122 -3.86 8.69 -15.56
CA TRP A 122 -3.12 7.64 -16.24
C TRP A 122 -3.99 6.43 -16.60
N GLY A 123 -5.30 6.51 -16.36
CA GLY A 123 -6.20 5.38 -16.59
C GLY A 123 -5.97 4.18 -15.64
N VAL A 124 -5.26 4.38 -14.54
CA VAL A 124 -4.98 3.34 -13.56
C VAL A 124 -6.03 3.39 -12.44
N PRO A 125 -6.66 2.27 -12.05
CA PRO A 125 -7.63 2.24 -10.97
C PRO A 125 -7.00 2.36 -9.58
N LEU A 126 -7.79 2.76 -8.58
CA LEU A 126 -7.47 2.59 -7.16
C LEU A 126 -7.86 1.17 -6.74
N ILE A 127 -6.88 0.31 -6.49
CA ILE A 127 -7.07 -1.11 -6.21
C ILE A 127 -6.50 -1.58 -4.87
N ASP A 128 -5.90 -0.66 -4.13
CA ASP A 128 -5.31 -0.91 -2.81
C ASP A 128 -6.19 -0.42 -1.65
N GLY A 129 -7.48 -0.27 -1.88
CA GLY A 129 -8.50 0.02 -0.87
C GLY A 129 -8.85 1.49 -0.69
N GLY A 130 -8.28 2.39 -1.49
CA GLY A 130 -8.55 3.83 -1.41
C GLY A 130 -10.02 4.19 -1.64
N THR A 131 -10.71 3.50 -2.54
CA THR A 131 -12.15 3.69 -2.81
C THR A 131 -13.06 3.39 -1.61
N VAL A 132 -12.57 2.59 -0.66
CA VAL A 132 -13.31 2.21 0.55
C VAL A 132 -12.87 3.06 1.75
N ARG A 133 -11.55 3.28 1.90
CA ARG A 133 -11.00 3.95 3.08
C ARG A 133 -11.15 5.47 3.01
N LEU A 134 -10.88 6.10 1.88
CA LEU A 134 -10.93 7.56 1.74
C LEU A 134 -12.30 8.16 2.10
N PRO A 135 -13.45 7.61 1.69
CA PRO A 135 -14.75 8.17 2.04
C PRO A 135 -15.15 8.02 3.52
N ARG A 136 -14.34 7.32 4.32
CA ARG A 136 -14.64 7.03 5.73
C ARG A 136 -13.79 7.82 6.73
N ILE A 137 -12.89 8.67 6.28
CA ILE A 137 -12.03 9.53 7.11
C ILE A 137 -12.38 10.99 7.01
#